data_ed859609e9351e1d75d43c9eaab3b16b
#
_entry.id   ed859609e9351e1d75d43c9eaab3b16b
#
_cell.length_a   1.000
_cell.length_b   1.000
_cell.length_c   1.000
_cell.angle_alpha   90.00
_cell.angle_beta   90.00
_cell.angle_gamma   90.00
#
_symmetry.space_group_name_H-M   'P 1'
#
loop_
_entity.id
_entity.type
_entity.pdbx_description
1 polymer ?
#
loop_
_entity_poly.entity_id
_entity_poly.type
_entity_poly.pdbx_seq_one_letter_code
_entity_poly.pdbx_strand_id
1 'polypeptide(L)'
;IGEIRRQDLVSRFGIQSAAATRDLALYKDLAPGNIDYDSKGKSYVLGSDFRSVFDFPPERVLSWLTQGFGDGEPVRLKAWVASESPSRLTRPELDTLASVTRAIHQACPLKIEYHSISSGRTAREIVPFALIDNGLRWHVRAFDRKTQDFRDFVITRIKQPVVLKGATVEPHEASDQDIQWTRIVELELVPHPDQPRPEITEMDYSMQD
;
A
#
# COMPACT_ATOMS: atom_id res chain seq x y z
N ILE A 1 -5.25 3.63 6.19
CA ILE A 1 -6.33 4.33 5.45
C ILE A 1 -6.75 5.60 6.20
N GLY A 2 -6.81 5.63 7.51
CA GLY A 2 -7.06 6.84 8.31
C GLY A 2 -8.48 7.02 8.81
N GLU A 3 -9.38 6.08 8.49
CA GLU A 3 -10.72 6.01 9.07
C GLU A 3 -11.15 4.57 9.32
N ILE A 4 -12.04 4.37 10.29
CA ILE A 4 -12.65 3.09 10.61
C ILE A 4 -14.09 3.30 11.06
N ARG A 5 -14.99 2.46 10.59
CA ARG A 5 -16.40 2.46 10.99
C ARG A 5 -16.69 1.23 11.86
N ARG A 6 -17.66 1.39 12.75
CA ARG A 6 -18.15 0.25 13.54
C ARG A 6 -18.52 -0.96 12.67
N GLN A 7 -19.13 -0.70 11.50
CA GLN A 7 -19.52 -1.74 10.56
C GLN A 7 -18.32 -2.52 9.99
N ASP A 8 -17.16 -1.89 9.88
CA ASP A 8 -15.93 -2.55 9.40
C ASP A 8 -15.49 -3.64 10.38
N LEU A 9 -15.57 -3.35 11.71
CA LEU A 9 -15.30 -4.37 12.74
C LEU A 9 -16.33 -5.49 12.72
N VAL A 10 -17.63 -5.14 12.62
CA VAL A 10 -18.72 -6.13 12.53
C VAL A 10 -18.50 -7.06 11.36
N SER A 11 -18.26 -6.52 10.17
CA SER A 11 -18.04 -7.28 8.94
C SER A 11 -16.76 -8.10 8.97
N ARG A 12 -15.70 -7.54 9.56
CA ARG A 12 -14.38 -8.17 9.60
C ARG A 12 -14.26 -9.31 10.60
N PHE A 13 -14.80 -9.11 11.80
CA PHE A 13 -14.63 -10.03 12.93
C PHE A 13 -15.87 -10.83 13.27
N GLY A 14 -16.98 -10.64 12.54
CA GLY A 14 -18.26 -11.32 12.81
C GLY A 14 -18.85 -10.99 14.19
N ILE A 15 -18.47 -9.87 14.80
CA ILE A 15 -18.91 -9.46 16.13
C ILE A 15 -20.20 -8.64 16.06
N GLN A 16 -20.91 -8.57 17.19
CA GLN A 16 -22.12 -7.75 17.29
C GLN A 16 -21.76 -6.25 17.35
N SER A 17 -22.66 -5.41 16.85
CA SER A 17 -22.48 -3.94 16.80
C SER A 17 -22.18 -3.33 18.18
N ALA A 18 -22.78 -3.89 19.27
CA ALA A 18 -22.51 -3.45 20.63
C ALA A 18 -21.07 -3.79 21.07
N ALA A 19 -20.53 -4.96 20.65
CA ALA A 19 -19.16 -5.34 20.93
C ALA A 19 -18.18 -4.38 20.19
N ALA A 20 -18.41 -4.15 18.89
CA ALA A 20 -17.60 -3.23 18.11
C ALA A 20 -17.58 -1.80 18.72
N THR A 21 -18.71 -1.35 19.27
CA THR A 21 -18.77 -0.04 19.97
C THR A 21 -17.91 -0.05 21.23
N ARG A 22 -17.95 -1.11 22.03
CA ARG A 22 -17.12 -1.23 23.24
C ARG A 22 -15.64 -1.31 22.92
N ASP A 23 -15.28 -2.05 21.87
CA ASP A 23 -13.89 -2.20 21.44
C ASP A 23 -13.29 -0.88 20.97
N LEU A 24 -14.05 -0.06 20.22
CA LEU A 24 -13.64 1.27 19.80
C LEU A 24 -13.51 2.24 20.99
N ALA A 25 -14.42 2.16 21.96
CA ALA A 25 -14.33 2.94 23.19
C ALA A 25 -13.09 2.54 24.01
N LEU A 26 -12.88 1.22 24.19
CA LEU A 26 -11.69 0.72 24.89
C LEU A 26 -10.40 1.16 24.20
N TYR A 27 -10.35 1.10 22.88
CA TYR A 27 -9.16 1.59 22.16
C TYR A 27 -8.92 3.08 22.40
N LYS A 28 -9.98 3.89 22.41
CA LYS A 28 -9.87 5.33 22.69
C LYS A 28 -9.35 5.60 24.11
N ASP A 29 -9.75 4.78 25.08
CA ASP A 29 -9.27 4.89 26.46
C ASP A 29 -7.81 4.44 26.61
N LEU A 30 -7.42 3.37 25.90
CA LEU A 30 -6.03 2.85 25.89
C LEU A 30 -5.05 3.75 25.15
N ALA A 31 -5.52 4.45 24.13
CA ALA A 31 -4.73 5.28 23.25
C ALA A 31 -5.39 6.66 23.02
N PRO A 32 -5.40 7.52 24.04
CA PRO A 32 -6.00 8.85 23.93
C PRO A 32 -5.35 9.66 22.80
N GLY A 33 -6.16 10.31 21.96
CA GLY A 33 -5.68 11.09 20.82
C GLY A 33 -5.39 10.29 19.55
N ASN A 34 -5.50 8.96 19.57
CA ASN A 34 -5.29 8.14 18.38
C ASN A 34 -6.46 8.15 17.41
N ILE A 35 -7.68 8.25 17.91
CA ILE A 35 -8.89 8.30 17.08
C ILE A 35 -9.86 9.38 17.58
N ASP A 36 -10.48 10.09 16.65
CA ASP A 36 -11.56 11.04 16.89
C ASP A 36 -12.82 10.60 16.15
N TYR A 37 -13.99 10.90 16.74
CA TYR A 37 -15.25 10.56 16.10
C TYR A 37 -15.77 11.69 15.22
N ASP A 38 -15.85 11.44 13.92
CA ASP A 38 -16.52 12.32 12.97
C ASP A 38 -18.04 12.02 12.95
N SER A 39 -18.83 12.91 13.52
CA SER A 39 -20.28 12.77 13.57
C SER A 39 -20.96 12.91 12.19
N LYS A 40 -20.35 13.62 11.24
CA LYS A 40 -20.87 13.79 9.89
C LYS A 40 -20.63 12.53 9.06
N GLY A 41 -19.42 12.00 9.04
CA GLY A 41 -19.04 10.78 8.35
C GLY A 41 -19.46 9.50 9.08
N LYS A 42 -19.89 9.60 10.35
CA LYS A 42 -20.21 8.46 11.23
C LYS A 42 -19.07 7.43 11.28
N SER A 43 -17.84 7.94 11.28
CA SER A 43 -16.61 7.16 11.32
C SER A 43 -15.66 7.67 12.39
N TYR A 44 -14.73 6.81 12.81
CA TYR A 44 -13.59 7.23 13.60
C TYR A 44 -12.47 7.56 12.63
N VAL A 45 -11.91 8.74 12.77
CA VAL A 45 -10.80 9.24 11.95
C VAL A 45 -9.51 9.26 12.75
N LEU A 46 -8.39 9.31 12.06
CA LEU A 46 -7.07 9.41 12.66
C LEU A 46 -6.99 10.70 13.51
N GLY A 47 -6.66 10.56 14.77
CA GLY A 47 -6.43 11.68 15.68
C GLY A 47 -5.14 12.44 15.37
N SER A 48 -5.04 13.67 15.85
CA SER A 48 -3.89 14.57 15.61
C SER A 48 -2.59 14.06 16.23
N ASP A 49 -2.69 13.34 17.34
CA ASP A 49 -1.55 12.88 18.16
C ASP A 49 -1.35 11.36 18.06
N PHE A 50 -1.73 10.78 16.94
CA PHE A 50 -1.65 9.32 16.72
C PHE A 50 -0.27 8.76 17.06
N ARG A 51 -0.27 7.76 17.95
CA ARG A 51 0.89 6.94 18.28
C ARG A 51 0.48 5.47 18.23
N SER A 52 1.15 4.68 17.41
CA SER A 52 0.83 3.25 17.32
C SER A 52 0.97 2.57 18.69
N VAL A 53 -0.07 1.88 19.12
CA VAL A 53 -0.06 1.03 20.34
C VAL A 53 0.65 -0.28 20.08
N PHE A 54 0.66 -0.72 18.81
CA PHE A 54 1.26 -1.99 18.40
C PHE A 54 2.36 -1.71 17.40
N ASP A 55 3.42 -2.51 17.47
CA ASP A 55 4.48 -2.50 16.47
C ASP A 55 4.12 -3.47 15.35
N PHE A 56 3.87 -2.92 14.16
CA PHE A 56 3.56 -3.69 12.97
C PHE A 56 4.71 -3.61 11.97
N PRO A 57 5.29 -4.75 11.58
CA PRO A 57 6.28 -4.74 10.51
C PRO A 57 5.64 -4.29 9.19
N PRO A 58 6.33 -3.43 8.40
CA PRO A 58 5.80 -2.90 7.14
C PRO A 58 5.30 -3.96 6.16
N GLU A 59 5.90 -5.15 6.14
CA GLU A 59 5.49 -6.24 5.27
C GLU A 59 4.09 -6.75 5.60
N ARG A 60 3.75 -6.80 6.89
CA ARG A 60 2.42 -7.22 7.32
C ARG A 60 1.37 -6.22 6.85
N VAL A 61 1.68 -4.92 6.99
CA VAL A 61 0.79 -3.85 6.52
C VAL A 61 0.64 -3.88 5.01
N LEU A 62 1.72 -4.07 4.26
CA LEU A 62 1.71 -4.20 2.80
C LEU A 62 0.93 -5.43 2.34
N SER A 63 1.13 -6.57 2.98
CA SER A 63 0.35 -7.79 2.70
C SER A 63 -1.15 -7.53 2.92
N TRP A 64 -1.54 -6.86 4.00
CA TRP A 64 -2.94 -6.52 4.25
C TRP A 64 -3.52 -5.57 3.22
N LEU A 65 -2.75 -4.58 2.77
CA LEU A 65 -3.19 -3.60 1.78
C LEU A 65 -3.39 -4.22 0.39
N THR A 66 -2.55 -5.18 0.02
CA THR A 66 -2.53 -5.75 -1.34
C THR A 66 -3.35 -7.03 -1.48
N GLN A 67 -3.44 -7.84 -0.43
CA GLN A 67 -4.14 -9.13 -0.43
C GLN A 67 -5.48 -9.07 0.34
N GLY A 68 -5.82 -7.91 0.87
CA GLY A 68 -6.89 -7.75 1.82
C GLY A 68 -6.47 -8.18 3.22
N PHE A 69 -7.31 -7.89 4.22
CA PHE A 69 -7.11 -8.39 5.58
C PHE A 69 -7.32 -9.90 5.60
N GLY A 70 -6.36 -10.65 5.11
CA GLY A 70 -6.31 -12.09 5.30
C GLY A 70 -5.97 -12.42 6.75
N ASP A 71 -6.38 -13.58 7.24
CA ASP A 71 -5.98 -14.14 8.53
C ASP A 71 -4.51 -14.61 8.50
N GLY A 72 -3.73 -14.08 7.58
CA GLY A 72 -2.28 -14.19 7.56
C GLY A 72 -1.69 -13.54 8.78
N GLU A 73 -2.03 -14.06 9.97
CA GLU A 73 -1.08 -14.06 11.02
C GLU A 73 0.17 -14.71 10.45
N PRO A 74 1.29 -14.01 10.29
CA PRO A 74 2.53 -14.65 10.52
C PRO A 74 2.57 -14.86 12.04
N VAL A 75 1.80 -15.82 12.53
CA VAL A 75 2.22 -16.50 13.73
C VAL A 75 3.65 -16.83 13.38
N ARG A 76 4.60 -16.30 14.13
CA ARG A 76 5.95 -16.85 14.18
C ARG A 76 5.83 -18.23 14.83
N LEU A 77 5.11 -19.11 14.17
CA LEU A 77 5.22 -20.51 14.36
C LEU A 77 6.67 -20.79 14.02
N LYS A 78 7.41 -21.30 14.98
CA LYS A 78 8.71 -21.88 14.78
C LYS A 78 8.60 -22.68 13.48
N ALA A 79 9.33 -22.26 12.45
CA ALA A 79 9.20 -22.87 11.13
C ALA A 79 9.33 -24.37 11.28
N TRP A 80 8.29 -25.12 10.92
CA TRP A 80 8.27 -26.58 11.03
C TRP A 80 9.27 -27.22 10.06
N VAL A 81 9.63 -26.45 9.03
CA VAL A 81 10.58 -26.83 7.98
C VAL A 81 11.53 -25.65 7.78
N ALA A 82 12.82 -25.93 7.68
CA ALA A 82 13.80 -24.91 7.31
C ALA A 82 13.45 -24.37 5.90
N SER A 83 13.28 -23.07 5.79
CA SER A 83 12.96 -22.40 4.54
C SER A 83 13.71 -21.08 4.45
N GLU A 84 14.18 -20.76 3.27
CA GLU A 84 14.79 -19.47 2.95
C GLU A 84 14.00 -18.78 1.87
N SER A 85 13.84 -17.48 2.01
CA SER A 85 13.22 -16.62 1.00
C SER A 85 14.23 -15.61 0.50
N PRO A 86 14.15 -15.17 -0.77
CA PRO A 86 15.02 -14.11 -1.27
C PRO A 86 14.96 -12.87 -0.39
N SER A 87 16.13 -12.29 -0.10
CA SER A 87 16.20 -11.04 0.67
C SER A 87 15.60 -9.90 -0.14
N ARG A 88 14.64 -9.19 0.45
CA ARG A 88 14.16 -7.92 -0.08
C ARG A 88 15.13 -6.80 0.28
N LEU A 89 15.13 -5.76 -0.53
CA LEU A 89 15.83 -4.51 -0.19
C LEU A 89 15.15 -3.82 1.01
N THR A 90 15.73 -2.69 1.44
CA THR A 90 15.23 -1.92 2.59
C THR A 90 13.71 -1.71 2.54
N ARG A 91 13.08 -1.81 3.69
CA ARG A 91 11.64 -1.67 3.91
C ARG A 91 11.23 -0.20 3.97
N PRO A 92 10.03 0.16 3.51
CA PRO A 92 9.49 1.49 3.72
C PRO A 92 9.25 1.78 5.21
N GLU A 93 9.46 3.02 5.62
CA GLU A 93 9.02 3.49 6.93
C GLU A 93 7.49 3.52 6.99
N LEU A 94 6.89 3.09 8.12
CA LEU A 94 5.43 2.99 8.26
C LEU A 94 4.73 4.34 8.07
N ASP A 95 5.30 5.43 8.56
CA ASP A 95 4.72 6.76 8.42
C ASP A 95 4.69 7.21 6.95
N THR A 96 5.75 6.88 6.20
CA THR A 96 5.81 7.13 4.75
C THR A 96 4.75 6.30 4.03
N LEU A 97 4.67 5.01 4.32
CA LEU A 97 3.68 4.11 3.74
C LEU A 97 2.25 4.58 4.07
N ALA A 98 1.98 4.93 5.32
CA ALA A 98 0.68 5.44 5.77
C ALA A 98 0.29 6.74 5.05
N SER A 99 1.24 7.63 4.79
CA SER A 99 0.98 8.87 4.05
C SER A 99 0.67 8.61 2.58
N VAL A 100 1.44 7.73 1.94
CA VAL A 100 1.22 7.31 0.55
C VAL A 100 -0.15 6.65 0.39
N THR A 101 -0.48 5.67 1.24
CA THR A 101 -1.75 4.93 1.13
C THR A 101 -2.96 5.78 1.46
N ARG A 102 -2.84 6.76 2.36
CA ARG A 102 -3.90 7.76 2.60
C ARG A 102 -4.11 8.65 1.39
N ALA A 103 -3.04 9.13 0.76
CA ALA A 103 -3.14 9.94 -0.44
C ALA A 103 -3.83 9.19 -1.57
N ILE A 104 -3.50 7.91 -1.79
CA ILE A 104 -4.17 7.03 -2.75
C ILE A 104 -5.67 6.89 -2.40
N HIS A 105 -5.98 6.50 -1.16
CA HIS A 105 -7.35 6.26 -0.73
C HIS A 105 -8.24 7.50 -0.80
N GLN A 106 -7.69 8.68 -0.47
CA GLN A 106 -8.41 9.94 -0.48
C GLN A 106 -8.37 10.65 -1.84
N ALA A 107 -7.72 10.06 -2.85
CA ALA A 107 -7.48 10.66 -4.15
C ALA A 107 -6.92 12.09 -4.04
N CYS A 108 -5.89 12.27 -3.19
CA CYS A 108 -5.27 13.56 -2.92
C CYS A 108 -3.82 13.60 -3.40
N PRO A 109 -3.32 14.78 -3.82
CA PRO A 109 -1.91 14.94 -4.09
C PRO A 109 -1.06 14.78 -2.82
N LEU A 110 0.17 14.34 -3.02
CA LEU A 110 1.16 14.12 -1.99
C LEU A 110 2.41 14.96 -2.28
N LYS A 111 2.77 15.86 -1.36
CA LYS A 111 4.06 16.56 -1.42
C LYS A 111 5.12 15.68 -0.79
N ILE A 112 6.25 15.52 -1.47
CA ILE A 112 7.36 14.67 -1.04
C ILE A 112 8.71 15.35 -1.30
N GLU A 113 9.70 14.95 -0.54
CA GLU A 113 11.09 15.06 -0.91
C GLU A 113 11.53 13.71 -1.46
N TYR A 114 12.03 13.68 -2.67
CA TYR A 114 12.42 12.44 -3.35
C TYR A 114 13.91 12.39 -3.67
N HIS A 115 14.54 11.27 -3.33
CA HIS A 115 15.95 10.99 -3.60
C HIS A 115 16.09 10.16 -4.88
N SER A 116 16.27 10.86 -6.01
CA SER A 116 16.48 10.25 -7.32
C SER A 116 17.94 9.91 -7.57
N ILE A 117 18.21 8.81 -8.28
CA ILE A 117 19.58 8.46 -8.69
C ILE A 117 20.13 9.49 -9.69
N SER A 118 19.30 9.98 -10.59
CA SER A 118 19.73 10.88 -11.68
C SER A 118 19.74 12.36 -11.29
N SER A 119 18.75 12.81 -10.48
CA SER A 119 18.55 14.24 -10.16
C SER A 119 18.80 14.58 -8.69
N GLY A 120 19.26 13.61 -7.88
CA GLY A 120 19.49 13.81 -6.46
C GLY A 120 18.22 14.11 -5.67
N ARG A 121 18.35 14.94 -4.64
CA ARG A 121 17.26 15.35 -3.75
C ARG A 121 16.42 16.43 -4.40
N THR A 122 15.14 16.20 -4.56
CA THR A 122 14.20 17.13 -5.19
C THR A 122 12.86 17.15 -4.47
N ALA A 123 12.26 18.33 -4.34
CA ALA A 123 10.86 18.47 -3.94
C ALA A 123 9.95 18.09 -5.11
N ARG A 124 8.93 17.31 -4.83
CA ARG A 124 7.92 16.86 -5.81
C ARG A 124 6.52 17.00 -5.22
N GLU A 125 5.57 17.22 -6.09
CA GLU A 125 4.16 17.03 -5.81
C GLU A 125 3.64 15.98 -6.79
N ILE A 126 3.13 14.88 -6.24
CA ILE A 126 2.70 13.73 -7.01
C ILE A 126 1.24 13.39 -6.70
N VAL A 127 0.53 12.83 -7.66
CA VAL A 127 -0.83 12.30 -7.50
C VAL A 127 -0.74 10.78 -7.53
N PRO A 128 -0.66 10.11 -6.36
CA PRO A 128 -0.46 8.68 -6.29
C PRO A 128 -1.78 7.93 -6.46
N PHE A 129 -1.75 6.75 -7.13
CA PHE A 129 -2.95 5.95 -7.32
C PHE A 129 -2.77 4.43 -7.14
N ALA A 130 -1.53 3.89 -7.18
CA ALA A 130 -1.30 2.47 -7.00
C ALA A 130 0.01 2.15 -6.29
N LEU A 131 0.04 1.01 -5.59
CA LEU A 131 1.27 0.40 -5.06
C LEU A 131 1.73 -0.71 -6.00
N ILE A 132 3.03 -0.81 -6.24
CA ILE A 132 3.65 -1.82 -7.11
C ILE A 132 4.77 -2.52 -6.33
N ASP A 133 4.70 -3.85 -6.23
CA ASP A 133 5.79 -4.70 -5.76
C ASP A 133 6.50 -5.32 -6.97
N ASN A 134 7.78 -5.04 -7.15
CA ASN A 134 8.59 -5.65 -8.20
C ASN A 134 9.44 -6.84 -7.69
N GLY A 135 9.08 -7.40 -6.53
CA GLY A 135 9.80 -8.50 -5.88
C GLY A 135 11.01 -8.07 -5.05
N LEU A 136 11.63 -6.93 -5.34
CA LEU A 136 12.78 -6.38 -4.61
C LEU A 136 12.39 -5.23 -3.68
N ARG A 137 11.51 -4.36 -4.14
CA ARG A 137 11.10 -3.14 -3.42
C ARG A 137 9.72 -2.66 -3.84
N TRP A 138 9.10 -1.90 -2.97
CA TRP A 138 7.82 -1.27 -3.22
C TRP A 138 7.96 0.09 -3.88
N HIS A 139 7.08 0.34 -4.84
CA HIS A 139 6.93 1.61 -5.55
C HIS A 139 5.52 2.14 -5.37
N VAL A 140 5.36 3.43 -5.57
CA VAL A 140 4.07 4.07 -5.80
C VAL A 140 4.04 4.59 -7.22
N ARG A 141 2.99 4.22 -7.99
CA ARG A 141 2.69 4.80 -9.29
C ARG A 141 1.93 6.09 -9.09
N ALA A 142 2.39 7.16 -9.73
CA ALA A 142 1.84 8.50 -9.54
C ALA A 142 2.06 9.37 -10.77
N PHE A 143 1.19 10.37 -10.97
CA PHE A 143 1.47 11.49 -11.84
C PHE A 143 2.44 12.46 -11.14
N ASP A 144 3.52 12.82 -11.77
CA ASP A 144 4.53 13.78 -11.26
C ASP A 144 4.25 15.17 -11.83
N ARG A 145 3.70 16.06 -11.04
CA ARG A 145 3.40 17.44 -11.44
C ARG A 145 4.63 18.24 -11.90
N LYS A 146 5.84 17.84 -11.46
CA LYS A 146 7.07 18.49 -11.89
C LYS A 146 7.46 18.14 -13.31
N THR A 147 7.29 16.90 -13.71
CA THR A 147 7.66 16.40 -15.06
C THR A 147 6.48 16.27 -16.00
N GLN A 148 5.25 16.46 -15.49
CA GLN A 148 3.99 16.31 -16.22
C GLN A 148 3.87 14.93 -16.89
N ASP A 149 4.21 13.87 -16.11
CA ASP A 149 4.26 12.49 -16.61
C ASP A 149 4.00 11.48 -15.50
N PHE A 150 3.52 10.29 -15.84
CA PHE A 150 3.32 9.19 -14.91
C PHE A 150 4.65 8.48 -14.62
N ARG A 151 4.93 8.25 -13.34
CA ARG A 151 6.20 7.67 -12.88
C ARG A 151 6.03 6.75 -11.71
N ASP A 152 7.01 5.84 -11.55
CA ASP A 152 7.16 5.00 -10.38
C ASP A 152 8.15 5.62 -9.39
N PHE A 153 7.70 5.81 -8.16
CA PHE A 153 8.53 6.33 -7.08
C PHE A 153 8.84 5.21 -6.08
N VAL A 154 10.10 4.92 -5.86
CA VAL A 154 10.52 3.96 -4.83
C VAL A 154 10.16 4.51 -3.45
N ILE A 155 9.32 3.81 -2.69
CA ILE A 155 8.76 4.33 -1.43
C ILE A 155 9.85 4.63 -0.40
N THR A 156 10.91 3.81 -0.31
CA THR A 156 12.03 4.04 0.62
C THR A 156 12.85 5.29 0.34
N ARG A 157 12.69 5.88 -0.86
CA ARG A 157 13.34 7.13 -1.28
C ARG A 157 12.48 8.37 -1.08
N ILE A 158 11.27 8.20 -0.59
CA ILE A 158 10.35 9.28 -0.22
C ILE A 158 10.67 9.72 1.20
N LYS A 159 10.85 11.01 1.40
CA LYS A 159 11.03 11.64 2.70
C LYS A 159 10.01 12.76 2.88
N GLN A 160 9.65 13.04 4.13
CA GLN A 160 8.74 14.11 4.53
C GLN A 160 7.42 14.15 3.73
N PRO A 161 6.69 13.04 3.59
CA PRO A 161 5.45 13.00 2.83
C PRO A 161 4.35 13.80 3.55
N VAL A 162 3.69 14.70 2.82
CA VAL A 162 2.57 15.52 3.32
C VAL A 162 1.38 15.36 2.39
N VAL A 163 0.29 14.81 2.88
CA VAL A 163 -0.97 14.68 2.12
C VAL A 163 -1.63 16.04 1.99
N LEU A 164 -1.87 16.49 0.78
CA LEU A 164 -2.49 17.79 0.48
C LEU A 164 -4.01 17.65 0.43
N LYS A 165 -4.63 17.57 1.62
CA LYS A 165 -6.08 17.44 1.73
C LYS A 165 -6.80 18.62 1.08
N GLY A 166 -7.81 18.34 0.25
CA GLY A 166 -8.61 19.36 -0.43
C GLY A 166 -7.93 19.99 -1.64
N ALA A 167 -6.69 19.60 -1.99
CA ALA A 167 -6.10 20.02 -3.24
C ALA A 167 -6.74 19.25 -4.42
N THR A 168 -6.99 19.96 -5.52
CA THR A 168 -7.63 19.41 -6.71
C THR A 168 -6.69 18.47 -7.45
N VAL A 169 -7.25 17.35 -7.92
CA VAL A 169 -6.63 16.46 -8.90
C VAL A 169 -7.26 16.76 -10.24
N GLU A 170 -6.43 17.08 -11.23
CA GLU A 170 -6.88 17.41 -12.57
C GLU A 170 -7.19 16.13 -13.37
N PRO A 171 -8.12 16.19 -14.35
CA PRO A 171 -8.50 15.01 -15.13
C PRO A 171 -7.32 14.29 -15.79
N HIS A 172 -6.32 15.02 -16.26
CA HIS A 172 -5.14 14.44 -16.91
C HIS A 172 -4.16 13.75 -15.94
N GLU A 173 -4.33 13.94 -14.62
CA GLU A 173 -3.53 13.31 -13.57
C GLU A 173 -4.12 11.98 -13.10
N ALA A 174 -5.32 11.63 -13.57
CA ALA A 174 -6.04 10.44 -13.17
C ALA A 174 -5.41 9.16 -13.76
N SER A 175 -5.55 8.04 -13.05
CA SER A 175 -4.93 6.76 -13.40
C SER A 175 -5.37 6.20 -14.75
N ASP A 176 -6.59 6.54 -15.22
CA ASP A 176 -7.12 6.15 -16.53
C ASP A 176 -6.41 6.85 -17.70
N GLN A 177 -5.70 7.95 -17.44
CA GLN A 177 -4.88 8.67 -18.42
C GLN A 177 -3.45 8.09 -18.53
N ASP A 178 -3.07 7.18 -17.64
CA ASP A 178 -1.78 6.50 -17.71
C ASP A 178 -1.85 5.33 -18.70
N ILE A 179 -1.37 5.58 -19.92
CA ILE A 179 -1.35 4.59 -21.00
C ILE A 179 -0.53 3.34 -20.61
N GLN A 180 0.55 3.51 -19.85
CA GLN A 180 1.37 2.38 -19.41
C GLN A 180 0.65 1.51 -18.36
N TRP A 181 -0.21 2.12 -17.55
CA TRP A 181 -1.00 1.43 -16.54
C TRP A 181 -2.24 0.76 -17.10
N THR A 182 -2.92 1.42 -18.02
CA THR A 182 -4.19 0.96 -18.59
C THR A 182 -4.02 0.03 -19.80
N ARG A 183 -2.85 0.03 -20.43
CA ARG A 183 -2.58 -0.79 -21.60
C ARG A 183 -2.56 -2.28 -21.24
N ILE A 184 -3.41 -3.04 -21.88
CA ILE A 184 -3.37 -4.50 -21.83
C ILE A 184 -2.34 -4.97 -22.87
N VAL A 185 -1.38 -5.76 -22.42
CA VAL A 185 -0.37 -6.42 -23.28
C VAL A 185 -0.63 -7.91 -23.22
N GLU A 186 -0.85 -8.51 -24.37
CA GLU A 186 -0.89 -9.96 -24.50
C GLU A 186 0.55 -10.50 -24.41
N LEU A 187 0.79 -11.43 -23.49
CA LEU A 187 2.06 -12.06 -23.27
C LEU A 187 1.93 -13.55 -23.58
N GLU A 188 2.57 -13.99 -24.65
CA GLU A 188 2.70 -15.41 -24.97
C GLU A 188 4.00 -15.93 -24.35
N LEU A 189 3.86 -16.91 -23.45
CA LEU A 189 5.00 -17.61 -22.85
C LEU A 189 5.24 -18.90 -23.64
N VAL A 190 6.44 -19.04 -24.16
CA VAL A 190 6.85 -20.26 -24.88
C VAL A 190 8.18 -20.76 -24.33
N PRO A 191 8.43 -22.08 -24.32
CA PRO A 191 9.75 -22.61 -24.01
C PRO A 191 10.81 -22.05 -24.96
N HIS A 192 12.02 -21.81 -24.46
CA HIS A 192 13.11 -21.34 -25.30
C HIS A 192 13.43 -22.41 -26.39
N PRO A 193 13.67 -22.01 -27.65
CA PRO A 193 13.89 -22.98 -28.76
C PRO A 193 15.04 -23.99 -28.52
N ASP A 194 16.08 -23.57 -27.80
CA ASP A 194 17.22 -24.42 -27.46
C ASP A 194 17.01 -25.20 -26.14
N GLN A 195 15.83 -25.14 -25.54
CA GLN A 195 15.51 -25.90 -24.34
C GLN A 195 15.35 -27.38 -24.68
N PRO A 196 16.20 -28.27 -24.16
CA PRO A 196 16.17 -29.69 -24.53
C PRO A 196 14.94 -30.45 -24.00
N ARG A 197 14.22 -29.82 -23.05
CA ARG A 197 13.05 -30.37 -22.38
C ARG A 197 12.00 -29.29 -22.18
N PRO A 198 11.25 -28.94 -23.22
CA PRO A 198 10.25 -27.87 -23.14
C PRO A 198 9.14 -28.13 -22.09
N GLU A 199 8.82 -29.43 -21.89
CA GLU A 199 7.82 -29.87 -20.91
C GLU A 199 8.10 -29.38 -19.48
N ILE A 200 9.36 -29.12 -19.12
CA ILE A 200 9.71 -28.57 -17.78
C ILE A 200 9.22 -27.14 -17.66
N THR A 201 9.41 -26.32 -18.69
CA THR A 201 8.90 -24.94 -18.71
C THR A 201 7.37 -24.93 -18.67
N GLU A 202 6.72 -25.81 -19.41
CA GLU A 202 5.26 -25.96 -19.41
C GLU A 202 4.73 -26.31 -18.01
N MET A 203 5.43 -27.19 -17.29
CA MET A 203 5.09 -27.55 -15.90
C MET A 203 5.32 -26.39 -14.94
N ASP A 204 6.44 -25.66 -15.05
CA ASP A 204 6.80 -24.57 -14.14
C ASP A 204 5.81 -23.39 -14.24
N TYR A 205 5.25 -23.13 -15.41
CA TYR A 205 4.29 -22.07 -15.67
C TYR A 205 2.83 -22.55 -15.75
N SER A 206 2.58 -23.84 -15.46
CA SER A 206 1.24 -24.45 -15.56
C SER A 206 0.58 -24.20 -16.91
N MET A 207 1.36 -24.28 -18.00
CA MET A 207 0.89 -24.15 -19.36
C MET A 207 0.09 -25.42 -19.71
N GLN A 208 -1.23 -25.32 -19.58
CA GLN A 208 -2.14 -26.39 -20.02
C GLN A 208 -2.92 -25.87 -21.22
N ASP A 209 -3.03 -26.69 -22.26
CA ASP A 209 -3.89 -26.45 -23.41
C ASP A 209 -5.37 -26.35 -23.04
#